data_a1164bd4e47f4932fcf81bcba4c3821c
#
_entry.id   a1164bd4e47f4932fcf81bcba4c3821c
#
_cell.length_a   1.000
_cell.length_b   1.000
_cell.length_c   1.000
_cell.angle_alpha   90.00
_cell.angle_beta   90.00
_cell.angle_gamma   90.00
#
_symmetry.space_group_name_H-M   'P 1'
#
loop_
_entity.id
_entity.type
_entity.pdbx_description
1 polymer ?
#
loop_
_entity_poly.entity_id
_entity_poly.type
_entity_poly.pdbx_seq_one_letter_code
_entity_poly.pdbx_strand_id
1 'polypeptide(L)'
;MAKAKFERTKPHCNIGTIGHVDHGKTTLTAAITKTLAARVEGNAAVDFENIDKAPEERERGITISTAHVEYETEKRHYAHVDCPGHADYVKNMITGAAQMDGAILVVAATDGVMAQTREHILLSRQVGVPYIVVFMNKCDMVDDDELLELVEMEIRELLDEYEFPGDDTPIIQGSALKALEDPMSEWGDKIMELMDAVDSYIPDPERDTDKPFLMPVEDVFSITGRGTVATGRVERGVLHVSDEVEIVGIHEETKKTVVTGVEMFRKLLDEAQAGDNIGALLRGIQRTEIERGQVLCKPGSVTCHHKFTAQVYVLTKDEGGRHTPFFNNYRPQFYFRTTDVTGVCDLPEGVEMCMPGDNVEMTIELIHPVAMEQGLRFAIREGGRTVGSGRVATIIE
;
A
#
# COMPACT_ATOMS: atom_id res chain seq x y z
N MET A 1 -4.85 -3.96 -32.58
CA MET A 1 -5.51 -2.66 -32.35
C MET A 1 -4.51 -1.77 -31.63
N ALA A 2 -4.45 -0.47 -31.95
CA ALA A 2 -3.64 0.48 -31.17
C ALA A 2 -4.23 0.59 -29.74
N LYS A 3 -3.37 0.60 -28.70
CA LYS A 3 -3.84 0.84 -27.34
C LYS A 3 -4.39 2.26 -27.23
N ALA A 4 -5.44 2.43 -26.43
CA ALA A 4 -5.99 3.74 -26.10
C ALA A 4 -4.95 4.56 -25.34
N LYS A 5 -5.02 5.89 -25.49
CA LYS A 5 -4.20 6.83 -24.72
C LYS A 5 -4.95 7.19 -23.45
N PHE A 6 -4.24 7.31 -22.34
CA PHE A 6 -4.82 7.81 -21.08
C PHE A 6 -4.97 9.34 -21.17
N GLU A 7 -6.13 9.85 -20.83
CA GLU A 7 -6.42 11.28 -20.75
C GLU A 7 -6.70 11.65 -19.29
N ARG A 8 -5.95 12.64 -18.76
CA ARG A 8 -6.14 13.15 -17.39
C ARG A 8 -7.28 14.16 -17.37
N THR A 9 -8.49 13.69 -17.17
CA THR A 9 -9.70 14.55 -17.13
C THR A 9 -10.11 14.91 -15.70
N LYS A 10 -9.65 14.13 -14.70
CA LYS A 10 -9.99 14.27 -13.27
C LYS A 10 -8.74 14.16 -12.40
N PRO A 11 -8.75 14.70 -11.18
CA PRO A 11 -7.72 14.43 -10.18
C PRO A 11 -7.58 12.93 -9.96
N HIS A 12 -6.34 12.46 -9.77
CA HIS A 12 -6.04 11.05 -9.53
C HIS A 12 -5.73 10.79 -8.06
N CYS A 13 -6.39 9.79 -7.48
CA CYS A 13 -6.20 9.38 -6.09
C CYS A 13 -5.99 7.86 -6.01
N ASN A 14 -5.00 7.44 -5.22
CA ASN A 14 -4.75 6.03 -4.95
C ASN A 14 -5.41 5.67 -3.62
N ILE A 15 -6.34 4.74 -3.65
CA ILE A 15 -6.96 4.18 -2.44
C ILE A 15 -6.81 2.66 -2.44
N GLY A 16 -7.14 2.04 -1.34
CA GLY A 16 -7.18 0.58 -1.30
C GLY A 16 -7.93 0.05 -0.11
N THR A 17 -8.25 -1.24 -0.16
CA THR A 17 -8.92 -1.96 0.91
C THR A 17 -7.91 -2.62 1.84
N ILE A 18 -8.10 -2.40 3.14
CA ILE A 18 -7.35 -3.02 4.24
C ILE A 18 -8.32 -3.64 5.24
N GLY A 19 -7.84 -4.52 6.10
CA GLY A 19 -8.65 -5.18 7.13
C GLY A 19 -8.43 -6.69 7.20
N HIS A 20 -9.12 -7.33 8.14
CA HIS A 20 -8.96 -8.76 8.43
C HIS A 20 -9.30 -9.67 7.23
N VAL A 21 -8.75 -10.89 7.21
CA VAL A 21 -9.17 -11.93 6.27
C VAL A 21 -10.67 -12.21 6.44
N ASP A 22 -11.38 -12.56 5.37
CA ASP A 22 -12.81 -12.86 5.32
C ASP A 22 -13.77 -11.72 5.70
N HIS A 23 -13.27 -10.49 5.95
CA HIS A 23 -14.12 -9.31 6.14
C HIS A 23 -14.72 -8.76 4.83
N GLY A 24 -14.33 -9.31 3.67
CA GLY A 24 -14.96 -9.02 2.37
C GLY A 24 -14.32 -7.87 1.60
N LYS A 25 -13.01 -7.63 1.73
CA LYS A 25 -12.25 -6.59 1.00
C LYS A 25 -12.40 -6.72 -0.51
N THR A 26 -12.05 -7.87 -1.07
CA THR A 26 -12.15 -8.13 -2.51
C THR A 26 -13.59 -8.10 -3.01
N THR A 27 -14.55 -8.57 -2.19
CA THR A 27 -15.99 -8.46 -2.49
C THR A 27 -16.41 -6.99 -2.57
N LEU A 28 -15.93 -6.14 -1.64
CA LEU A 28 -16.19 -4.70 -1.66
C LEU A 28 -15.59 -4.05 -2.90
N THR A 29 -14.35 -4.39 -3.24
CA THR A 29 -13.68 -3.89 -4.45
C THR A 29 -14.48 -4.23 -5.71
N ALA A 30 -14.98 -5.47 -5.83
CA ALA A 30 -15.85 -5.88 -6.93
C ALA A 30 -17.20 -5.13 -6.91
N ALA A 31 -17.81 -4.95 -5.72
CA ALA A 31 -19.07 -4.23 -5.55
C ALA A 31 -18.93 -2.75 -5.95
N ILE A 32 -17.83 -2.08 -5.59
CA ILE A 32 -17.54 -0.69 -5.99
C ILE A 32 -17.49 -0.59 -7.51
N THR A 33 -16.68 -1.42 -8.19
CA THR A 33 -16.54 -1.36 -9.65
C THR A 33 -17.87 -1.63 -10.34
N LYS A 34 -18.65 -2.60 -9.87
CA LYS A 34 -19.94 -2.97 -10.47
C LYS A 34 -21.00 -1.89 -10.23
N THR A 35 -21.07 -1.32 -9.04
CA THR A 35 -22.02 -0.25 -8.71
C THR A 35 -21.72 1.01 -9.50
N LEU A 36 -20.45 1.42 -9.59
CA LEU A 36 -20.04 2.57 -10.38
C LEU A 36 -20.29 2.33 -11.88
N ALA A 37 -20.02 1.13 -12.41
CA ALA A 37 -20.33 0.81 -13.79
C ALA A 37 -21.84 0.87 -14.13
N ALA A 38 -22.71 0.59 -13.13
CA ALA A 38 -24.15 0.68 -13.32
C ALA A 38 -24.72 2.11 -13.17
N ARG A 39 -24.03 2.99 -12.43
CA ARG A 39 -24.56 4.31 -12.02
C ARG A 39 -23.78 5.51 -12.54
N VAL A 40 -22.51 5.34 -12.92
CA VAL A 40 -21.62 6.40 -13.40
C VAL A 40 -21.07 6.03 -14.76
N GLU A 41 -21.29 6.87 -15.76
CA GLU A 41 -20.85 6.63 -17.14
C GLU A 41 -19.32 6.56 -17.22
N GLY A 42 -18.80 5.68 -18.09
CA GLY A 42 -17.36 5.52 -18.33
C GLY A 42 -16.69 4.43 -17.51
N ASN A 43 -17.35 3.86 -16.51
CA ASN A 43 -16.82 2.76 -15.72
C ASN A 43 -17.07 1.38 -16.32
N ALA A 44 -16.17 0.44 -16.02
CA ALA A 44 -16.32 -0.97 -16.36
C ALA A 44 -16.34 -1.80 -15.07
N ALA A 45 -17.29 -2.73 -14.99
CA ALA A 45 -17.31 -3.68 -13.87
C ALA A 45 -16.13 -4.65 -13.97
N VAL A 46 -15.54 -4.96 -12.82
CA VAL A 46 -14.51 -5.98 -12.67
C VAL A 46 -15.08 -7.10 -11.81
N ASP A 47 -15.18 -8.30 -12.39
CA ASP A 47 -15.66 -9.47 -11.65
C ASP A 47 -14.66 -9.87 -10.57
N PHE A 48 -15.17 -10.42 -9.47
CA PHE A 48 -14.38 -10.93 -8.35
C PHE A 48 -13.22 -11.83 -8.81
N GLU A 49 -13.49 -12.77 -9.71
CA GLU A 49 -12.49 -13.70 -10.26
C GLU A 49 -11.39 -13.01 -11.09
N ASN A 50 -11.63 -11.78 -11.52
CA ASN A 50 -10.67 -10.98 -12.27
C ASN A 50 -9.83 -10.06 -11.37
N ILE A 51 -10.17 -9.95 -10.08
CA ILE A 51 -9.37 -9.29 -9.04
C ILE A 51 -8.38 -10.33 -8.49
N ASP A 52 -8.85 -11.43 -7.91
CA ASP A 52 -8.02 -12.56 -7.46
C ASP A 52 -7.74 -13.51 -8.64
N LYS A 53 -6.62 -13.28 -9.34
CA LYS A 53 -6.29 -13.96 -10.60
C LYS A 53 -5.48 -15.23 -10.45
N ALA A 54 -4.66 -15.32 -9.39
CA ALA A 54 -3.77 -16.45 -9.20
C ALA A 54 -4.57 -17.73 -8.91
N PRO A 55 -4.18 -18.88 -9.47
CA PRO A 55 -4.85 -20.17 -9.18
C PRO A 55 -4.91 -20.47 -7.68
N GLU A 56 -3.85 -20.13 -6.93
CA GLU A 56 -3.77 -20.34 -5.49
C GLU A 56 -4.74 -19.43 -4.71
N GLU A 57 -4.98 -18.21 -5.17
CA GLU A 57 -5.97 -17.27 -4.59
C GLU A 57 -7.37 -17.83 -4.73
N ARG A 58 -7.70 -18.35 -5.92
CA ARG A 58 -9.02 -18.95 -6.20
C ARG A 58 -9.26 -20.25 -5.42
N GLU A 59 -8.21 -21.09 -5.30
CA GLU A 59 -8.31 -22.38 -4.57
C GLU A 59 -8.49 -22.15 -3.06
N ARG A 60 -7.81 -21.15 -2.50
CA ARG A 60 -7.86 -20.84 -1.07
C ARG A 60 -8.95 -19.85 -0.68
N GLY A 61 -9.52 -19.12 -1.65
CA GLY A 61 -10.49 -18.05 -1.40
C GLY A 61 -9.93 -16.84 -0.66
N ILE A 62 -8.61 -16.61 -0.74
CA ILE A 62 -7.93 -15.50 -0.07
C ILE A 62 -7.04 -14.74 -1.05
N THR A 63 -6.96 -13.42 -0.93
CA THR A 63 -6.03 -12.58 -1.69
C THR A 63 -4.61 -12.77 -1.17
N ILE A 64 -3.69 -13.08 -2.06
CA ILE A 64 -2.25 -13.30 -1.78
C ILE A 64 -1.44 -12.09 -2.25
N SER A 65 -1.65 -11.66 -3.49
CA SER A 65 -0.95 -10.55 -4.12
C SER A 65 -1.86 -9.32 -4.19
N THR A 66 -1.27 -8.14 -4.17
CA THR A 66 -2.03 -6.89 -4.41
C THR A 66 -2.62 -6.91 -5.82
N ALA A 67 -3.90 -6.56 -5.93
CA ALA A 67 -4.56 -6.37 -7.21
C ALA A 67 -4.87 -4.89 -7.42
N HIS A 68 -4.72 -4.43 -8.65
CA HIS A 68 -5.01 -3.03 -9.01
C HIS A 68 -6.21 -2.98 -9.95
N VAL A 69 -7.20 -2.18 -9.60
CA VAL A 69 -8.36 -1.87 -10.44
C VAL A 69 -8.50 -0.36 -10.59
N GLU A 70 -9.08 0.08 -11.71
CA GLU A 70 -9.38 1.50 -11.95
C GLU A 70 -10.90 1.72 -11.99
N TYR A 71 -11.34 2.88 -11.50
CA TYR A 71 -12.69 3.38 -11.65
C TYR A 71 -12.76 4.89 -11.42
N GLU A 72 -13.88 5.48 -11.73
CA GLU A 72 -14.10 6.92 -11.58
C GLU A 72 -15.41 7.20 -10.85
N THR A 73 -15.39 8.23 -10.00
CA THR A 73 -16.58 8.95 -9.57
C THR A 73 -16.82 10.14 -10.51
N GLU A 74 -17.84 10.94 -10.26
CA GLU A 74 -18.02 12.21 -10.98
C GLU A 74 -16.84 13.17 -10.75
N LYS A 75 -16.19 13.09 -9.57
CA LYS A 75 -15.15 14.02 -9.12
C LYS A 75 -13.73 13.56 -9.42
N ARG A 76 -13.45 12.25 -9.31
CA ARG A 76 -12.07 11.72 -9.31
C ARG A 76 -11.92 10.44 -10.10
N HIS A 77 -10.68 10.21 -10.56
CA HIS A 77 -10.19 8.93 -11.05
C HIS A 77 -9.43 8.22 -9.94
N TYR A 78 -9.74 6.95 -9.71
CA TYR A 78 -9.15 6.13 -8.67
C TYR A 78 -8.34 4.97 -9.23
N ALA A 79 -7.11 4.80 -8.69
CA ALA A 79 -6.42 3.52 -8.69
C ALA A 79 -6.69 2.85 -7.34
N HIS A 80 -7.32 1.69 -7.36
CA HIS A 80 -7.66 0.95 -6.15
C HIS A 80 -6.76 -0.26 -6.00
N VAL A 81 -6.11 -0.37 -4.85
CA VAL A 81 -5.23 -1.49 -4.47
C VAL A 81 -5.98 -2.41 -3.52
N ASP A 82 -6.34 -3.60 -3.97
CA ASP A 82 -6.90 -4.63 -3.10
C ASP A 82 -5.77 -5.36 -2.38
N CYS A 83 -5.72 -5.23 -1.05
CA CYS A 83 -4.65 -5.78 -0.21
C CYS A 83 -5.04 -7.12 0.41
N PRO A 84 -4.06 -8.06 0.52
CA PRO A 84 -4.28 -9.30 1.25
C PRO A 84 -4.60 -9.04 2.73
N GLY A 85 -5.47 -9.86 3.31
CA GLY A 85 -5.85 -9.77 4.72
C GLY A 85 -5.13 -10.74 5.64
N HIS A 86 -4.50 -11.78 5.09
CA HIS A 86 -3.89 -12.85 5.88
C HIS A 86 -2.48 -12.47 6.37
N ALA A 87 -2.16 -12.83 7.61
CA ALA A 87 -0.89 -12.50 8.27
C ALA A 87 0.36 -12.95 7.48
N ASP A 88 0.29 -14.07 6.75
CA ASP A 88 1.42 -14.58 5.93
C ASP A 88 1.78 -13.64 4.77
N TYR A 89 0.85 -12.78 4.34
CA TYR A 89 1.01 -11.89 3.18
C TYR A 89 1.16 -10.41 3.55
N VAL A 90 1.47 -10.11 4.80
CA VAL A 90 1.64 -8.74 5.31
C VAL A 90 2.68 -7.95 4.51
N LYS A 91 3.72 -8.60 3.98
CA LYS A 91 4.68 -7.95 3.06
C LYS A 91 3.98 -7.31 1.86
N ASN A 92 3.03 -8.01 1.24
CA ASN A 92 2.27 -7.50 0.11
C ASN A 92 1.30 -6.40 0.55
N MET A 93 0.70 -6.56 1.75
CA MET A 93 -0.13 -5.50 2.36
C MET A 93 0.68 -4.21 2.58
N ILE A 94 1.87 -4.29 3.16
CA ILE A 94 2.75 -3.12 3.38
C ILE A 94 3.08 -2.44 2.05
N THR A 95 3.44 -3.22 1.03
CA THR A 95 3.75 -2.70 -0.31
C THR A 95 2.54 -2.00 -0.94
N GLY A 96 1.35 -2.59 -0.81
CA GLY A 96 0.11 -2.00 -1.30
C GLY A 96 -0.25 -0.72 -0.54
N ALA A 97 -0.21 -0.76 0.80
CA ALA A 97 -0.54 0.38 1.64
C ALA A 97 0.40 1.58 1.41
N ALA A 98 1.68 1.34 1.16
CA ALA A 98 2.64 2.40 0.85
C ALA A 98 2.30 3.18 -0.44
N GLN A 99 1.41 2.66 -1.26
CA GLN A 99 0.96 3.30 -2.50
C GLN A 99 -0.30 4.15 -2.33
N MET A 100 -0.97 4.09 -1.17
CA MET A 100 -2.28 4.70 -0.94
C MET A 100 -2.18 6.15 -0.49
N ASP A 101 -3.05 6.99 -1.02
CA ASP A 101 -3.32 8.35 -0.53
C ASP A 101 -4.40 8.34 0.57
N GLY A 102 -5.15 7.25 0.66
CA GLY A 102 -6.12 6.94 1.70
C GLY A 102 -6.53 5.47 1.62
N ALA A 103 -7.05 4.91 2.71
CA ALA A 103 -7.47 3.52 2.79
C ALA A 103 -8.95 3.39 3.15
N ILE A 104 -9.59 2.32 2.67
CA ILE A 104 -10.90 1.87 3.11
C ILE A 104 -10.66 0.69 4.06
N LEU A 105 -10.91 0.89 5.34
CA LEU A 105 -10.86 -0.17 6.33
C LEU A 105 -12.17 -0.95 6.29
N VAL A 106 -12.07 -2.26 6.02
CA VAL A 106 -13.23 -3.15 5.96
C VAL A 106 -13.31 -3.98 7.24
N VAL A 107 -14.40 -3.83 7.98
CA VAL A 107 -14.68 -4.57 9.22
C VAL A 107 -16.02 -5.26 9.06
N ALA A 108 -16.08 -6.58 9.26
CA ALA A 108 -17.34 -7.30 9.26
C ALA A 108 -18.11 -7.02 10.57
N ALA A 109 -19.37 -6.57 10.48
CA ALA A 109 -20.21 -6.29 11.64
C ALA A 109 -20.45 -7.55 12.50
N THR A 110 -20.38 -8.74 11.90
CA THR A 110 -20.52 -10.02 12.60
C THR A 110 -19.34 -10.38 13.49
N ASP A 111 -18.15 -9.87 13.18
CA ASP A 111 -16.88 -10.29 13.79
C ASP A 111 -16.23 -9.18 14.61
N GLY A 112 -16.58 -7.92 14.32
CA GLY A 112 -15.98 -6.74 14.95
C GLY A 112 -14.50 -6.56 14.62
N VAL A 113 -13.77 -5.92 15.52
CA VAL A 113 -12.33 -5.66 15.38
C VAL A 113 -11.52 -6.94 15.66
N MET A 114 -10.74 -7.37 14.69
CA MET A 114 -9.92 -8.59 14.75
C MET A 114 -8.41 -8.25 14.76
N ALA A 115 -7.56 -9.27 15.00
CA ALA A 115 -6.12 -9.06 15.13
C ALA A 115 -5.47 -8.38 13.91
N GLN A 116 -5.81 -8.82 12.68
CA GLN A 116 -5.26 -8.18 11.47
C GLN A 116 -5.88 -6.79 11.23
N THR A 117 -7.08 -6.49 11.73
CA THR A 117 -7.63 -5.13 11.69
C THR A 117 -6.68 -4.16 12.40
N ARG A 118 -6.28 -4.49 13.64
CA ARG A 118 -5.30 -3.72 14.42
C ARG A 118 -3.96 -3.60 13.70
N GLU A 119 -3.41 -4.72 13.21
CA GLU A 119 -2.13 -4.75 12.50
C GLU A 119 -2.17 -3.90 11.23
N HIS A 120 -3.26 -3.94 10.45
CA HIS A 120 -3.39 -3.18 9.21
C HIS A 120 -3.50 -1.67 9.45
N ILE A 121 -4.21 -1.21 10.50
CA ILE A 121 -4.27 0.20 10.87
C ILE A 121 -2.88 0.68 11.29
N LEU A 122 -2.20 -0.06 12.17
CA LEU A 122 -0.85 0.23 12.62
C LEU A 122 0.12 0.35 11.43
N LEU A 123 0.14 -0.64 10.54
CA LEU A 123 1.01 -0.65 9.37
C LEU A 123 0.70 0.51 8.41
N SER A 124 -0.59 0.80 8.19
CA SER A 124 -1.00 1.94 7.36
C SER A 124 -0.46 3.26 7.93
N ARG A 125 -0.54 3.44 9.25
CA ARG A 125 0.05 4.59 9.93
C ARG A 125 1.57 4.68 9.73
N GLN A 126 2.26 3.54 9.85
CA GLN A 126 3.72 3.48 9.72
C GLN A 126 4.20 3.76 8.29
N VAL A 127 3.53 3.24 7.27
CA VAL A 127 3.90 3.52 5.87
C VAL A 127 3.43 4.89 5.39
N GLY A 128 2.63 5.60 6.21
CA GLY A 128 2.25 6.98 5.99
C GLY A 128 0.95 7.17 5.24
N VAL A 129 0.02 6.21 5.27
CA VAL A 129 -1.37 6.41 4.80
C VAL A 129 -2.00 7.51 5.66
N PRO A 130 -2.41 8.64 5.06
CA PRO A 130 -2.83 9.79 5.87
C PRO A 130 -4.29 9.75 6.31
N TYR A 131 -5.16 9.04 5.58
CA TYR A 131 -6.60 9.01 5.79
C TYR A 131 -7.17 7.60 5.74
N ILE A 132 -8.14 7.31 6.61
CA ILE A 132 -8.92 6.07 6.61
C ILE A 132 -10.40 6.44 6.54
N VAL A 133 -11.15 5.73 5.69
CA VAL A 133 -12.61 5.69 5.69
C VAL A 133 -13.02 4.26 6.01
N VAL A 134 -14.08 4.04 6.77
CA VAL A 134 -14.49 2.71 7.21
C VAL A 134 -15.73 2.23 6.46
N PHE A 135 -15.68 0.99 6.01
CA PHE A 135 -16.86 0.26 5.54
C PHE A 135 -17.16 -0.90 6.50
N MET A 136 -18.20 -0.75 7.31
CA MET A 136 -18.73 -1.82 8.17
C MET A 136 -19.57 -2.75 7.31
N ASN A 137 -18.99 -3.90 6.97
CA ASN A 137 -19.53 -4.87 6.01
C ASN A 137 -20.39 -5.93 6.69
N LYS A 138 -21.17 -6.68 5.92
CA LYS A 138 -22.06 -7.77 6.35
C LYS A 138 -23.17 -7.32 7.32
N CYS A 139 -23.59 -6.07 7.26
CA CYS A 139 -24.69 -5.56 8.09
C CYS A 139 -26.03 -6.25 7.79
N ASP A 140 -26.19 -6.85 6.60
CA ASP A 140 -27.33 -7.69 6.24
C ASP A 140 -27.48 -8.97 7.08
N MET A 141 -26.45 -9.34 7.83
CA MET A 141 -26.41 -10.53 8.70
C MET A 141 -26.65 -10.19 10.18
N VAL A 142 -26.83 -8.92 10.51
CA VAL A 142 -26.99 -8.45 11.90
C VAL A 142 -28.34 -7.74 12.00
N ASP A 143 -29.24 -8.31 12.81
CA ASP A 143 -30.58 -7.77 13.05
C ASP A 143 -30.66 -6.89 14.32
N ASP A 144 -29.52 -6.67 15.00
CA ASP A 144 -29.42 -5.94 16.26
C ASP A 144 -28.65 -4.62 16.08
N ASP A 145 -29.38 -3.52 16.12
CA ASP A 145 -28.80 -2.18 15.98
C ASP A 145 -27.83 -1.83 17.11
N GLU A 146 -28.04 -2.36 18.34
CA GLU A 146 -27.14 -2.13 19.47
C GLU A 146 -25.77 -2.78 19.21
N LEU A 147 -25.74 -3.93 18.53
CA LEU A 147 -24.50 -4.59 18.15
C LEU A 147 -23.74 -3.78 17.08
N LEU A 148 -24.45 -3.19 16.11
CA LEU A 148 -23.83 -2.33 15.09
C LEU A 148 -23.21 -1.10 15.74
N GLU A 149 -23.90 -0.45 16.71
CA GLU A 149 -23.37 0.69 17.47
C GLU A 149 -22.13 0.31 18.28
N LEU A 150 -22.12 -0.88 18.91
CA LEU A 150 -20.95 -1.36 19.66
C LEU A 150 -19.73 -1.57 18.77
N VAL A 151 -19.91 -2.19 17.60
CA VAL A 151 -18.83 -2.41 16.63
C VAL A 151 -18.31 -1.07 16.11
N GLU A 152 -19.19 -0.11 15.82
CA GLU A 152 -18.78 1.23 15.41
C GLU A 152 -17.94 1.92 16.49
N MET A 153 -18.36 1.84 17.74
CA MET A 153 -17.62 2.42 18.87
C MET A 153 -16.24 1.79 19.03
N GLU A 154 -16.14 0.46 18.94
CA GLU A 154 -14.86 -0.25 18.98
C GLU A 154 -13.91 0.18 17.85
N ILE A 155 -14.44 0.39 16.64
CA ILE A 155 -13.64 0.87 15.50
C ILE A 155 -13.13 2.29 15.76
N ARG A 156 -13.96 3.20 16.29
CA ARG A 156 -13.57 4.58 16.59
C ARG A 156 -12.48 4.64 17.65
N GLU A 157 -12.64 3.90 18.75
CA GLU A 157 -11.63 3.78 19.80
C GLU A 157 -10.31 3.25 19.25
N LEU A 158 -10.36 2.24 18.38
CA LEU A 158 -9.16 1.69 17.76
C LEU A 158 -8.46 2.69 16.82
N LEU A 159 -9.21 3.47 16.04
CA LEU A 159 -8.64 4.50 15.18
C LEU A 159 -7.91 5.57 16.00
N ASP A 160 -8.50 6.01 17.10
CA ASP A 160 -7.90 6.99 18.03
C ASP A 160 -6.62 6.43 18.68
N GLU A 161 -6.61 5.14 19.06
CA GLU A 161 -5.42 4.45 19.61
C GLU A 161 -4.22 4.55 18.64
N TYR A 162 -4.47 4.48 17.33
CA TYR A 162 -3.43 4.58 16.29
C TYR A 162 -3.31 5.96 15.66
N GLU A 163 -3.76 7.00 16.35
CA GLU A 163 -3.64 8.41 15.95
C GLU A 163 -4.36 8.76 14.62
N PHE A 164 -5.43 8.06 14.28
CA PHE A 164 -6.41 8.51 13.29
C PHE A 164 -7.59 9.15 14.01
N PRO A 165 -8.24 10.19 13.44
CA PRO A 165 -9.34 10.89 14.11
C PRO A 165 -10.61 10.01 14.13
N GLY A 166 -10.76 9.15 15.14
CA GLY A 166 -11.84 8.17 15.23
C GLY A 166 -13.23 8.80 15.19
N ASP A 167 -13.43 9.91 15.91
CA ASP A 167 -14.72 10.62 15.96
C ASP A 167 -15.11 11.23 14.59
N ASP A 168 -14.13 11.76 13.84
CA ASP A 168 -14.36 12.43 12.55
C ASP A 168 -14.32 11.46 11.35
N THR A 169 -13.84 10.23 11.56
CA THR A 169 -13.71 9.24 10.47
C THR A 169 -15.08 8.77 10.00
N PRO A 170 -15.40 8.88 8.69
CA PRO A 170 -16.65 8.35 8.14
C PRO A 170 -16.71 6.82 8.28
N ILE A 171 -17.82 6.31 8.83
CA ILE A 171 -18.12 4.88 8.92
C ILE A 171 -19.42 4.62 8.19
N ILE A 172 -19.37 3.85 7.12
CA ILE A 172 -20.52 3.50 6.30
C ILE A 172 -20.89 2.05 6.58
N GLN A 173 -22.14 1.83 6.99
CA GLN A 173 -22.71 0.51 7.22
C GLN A 173 -23.29 -0.04 5.93
N GLY A 174 -22.96 -1.30 5.56
CA GLY A 174 -23.42 -1.87 4.31
C GLY A 174 -23.20 -3.37 4.16
N SER A 175 -23.56 -3.88 3.00
CA SER A 175 -23.29 -5.26 2.58
C SER A 175 -22.71 -5.25 1.17
N ALA A 176 -21.42 -5.54 1.07
CA ALA A 176 -20.72 -5.61 -0.22
C ALA A 176 -21.29 -6.73 -1.11
N LEU A 177 -21.65 -7.87 -0.50
CA LEU A 177 -22.23 -9.00 -1.25
C LEU A 177 -23.59 -8.64 -1.85
N LYS A 178 -24.47 -8.02 -1.07
CA LYS A 178 -25.79 -7.60 -1.55
C LYS A 178 -25.72 -6.51 -2.61
N ALA A 179 -24.79 -5.56 -2.45
CA ALA A 179 -24.52 -4.55 -3.47
C ALA A 179 -23.96 -5.18 -4.75
N LEU A 180 -23.10 -6.19 -4.63
CA LEU A 180 -22.57 -6.93 -5.78
C LEU A 180 -23.65 -7.73 -6.49
N GLU A 181 -24.63 -8.32 -5.78
CA GLU A 181 -25.78 -9.01 -6.35
C GLU A 181 -26.69 -8.04 -7.12
N ASP A 182 -27.08 -6.93 -6.49
CA ASP A 182 -27.90 -5.87 -7.10
C ASP A 182 -27.34 -4.46 -6.83
N PRO A 183 -26.59 -3.90 -7.80
CA PRO A 183 -26.02 -2.55 -7.70
C PRO A 183 -27.06 -1.41 -7.60
N MET A 184 -28.32 -1.68 -7.93
CA MET A 184 -29.41 -0.68 -7.88
C MET A 184 -30.23 -0.76 -6.59
N SER A 185 -29.92 -1.68 -5.68
CA SER A 185 -30.55 -1.83 -4.37
C SER A 185 -30.10 -0.74 -3.38
N GLU A 186 -30.74 -0.73 -2.20
CA GLU A 186 -30.32 0.08 -1.06
C GLU A 186 -28.86 -0.17 -0.64
N TRP A 187 -28.35 -1.40 -0.81
CA TRP A 187 -26.96 -1.73 -0.56
C TRP A 187 -26.01 -1.12 -1.58
N GLY A 188 -26.47 -0.98 -2.84
CA GLY A 188 -25.76 -0.20 -3.86
C GLY A 188 -25.74 1.30 -3.52
N ASP A 189 -26.78 1.85 -2.86
CA ASP A 189 -26.78 3.21 -2.36
C ASP A 189 -25.71 3.41 -1.28
N LYS A 190 -25.46 2.39 -0.42
CA LYS A 190 -24.39 2.39 0.57
C LYS A 190 -22.98 2.38 -0.05
N ILE A 191 -22.80 1.74 -1.19
CA ILE A 191 -21.55 1.85 -1.95
C ILE A 191 -21.35 3.27 -2.50
N MET A 192 -22.40 3.90 -3.00
CA MET A 192 -22.31 5.31 -3.45
C MET A 192 -22.02 6.24 -2.27
N GLU A 193 -22.65 6.03 -1.10
CA GLU A 193 -22.37 6.77 0.14
C GLU A 193 -20.90 6.63 0.56
N LEU A 194 -20.35 5.41 0.46
CA LEU A 194 -18.92 5.16 0.70
C LEU A 194 -18.04 5.98 -0.25
N MET A 195 -18.36 5.97 -1.54
CA MET A 195 -17.57 6.72 -2.53
C MET A 195 -17.70 8.24 -2.35
N ASP A 196 -18.86 8.74 -1.96
CA ASP A 196 -19.06 10.15 -1.61
C ASP A 196 -18.27 10.54 -0.34
N ALA A 197 -18.18 9.65 0.65
CA ALA A 197 -17.34 9.83 1.83
C ALA A 197 -15.86 9.86 1.45
N VAL A 198 -15.38 8.94 0.60
CA VAL A 198 -14.01 8.92 0.07
C VAL A 198 -13.69 10.20 -0.69
N ASP A 199 -14.60 10.64 -1.58
CA ASP A 199 -14.46 11.88 -2.37
C ASP A 199 -14.37 13.16 -1.51
N SER A 200 -15.03 13.18 -0.36
CA SER A 200 -15.15 14.37 0.49
C SER A 200 -14.14 14.40 1.64
N TYR A 201 -13.84 13.24 2.23
CA TYR A 201 -12.99 13.14 3.41
C TYR A 201 -11.49 13.05 3.06
N ILE A 202 -11.14 12.37 1.97
CA ILE A 202 -9.76 12.29 1.50
C ILE A 202 -9.51 13.49 0.57
N PRO A 203 -8.59 14.43 0.92
CA PRO A 203 -8.30 15.57 0.06
C PRO A 203 -7.58 15.15 -1.23
N ASP A 204 -7.54 16.03 -2.23
CA ASP A 204 -6.72 15.82 -3.42
C ASP A 204 -5.25 15.74 -3.01
N PRO A 205 -4.53 14.65 -3.36
CA PRO A 205 -3.17 14.47 -2.91
C PRO A 205 -2.21 15.51 -3.54
N GLU A 206 -1.37 16.11 -2.70
CA GLU A 206 -0.25 16.91 -3.19
C GLU A 206 0.78 16.01 -3.86
N ARG A 207 1.26 16.41 -5.04
CA ARG A 207 2.20 15.62 -5.86
C ARG A 207 3.54 16.33 -6.01
N ASP A 208 4.60 15.69 -5.54
CA ASP A 208 5.98 16.16 -5.65
C ASP A 208 6.52 16.03 -7.09
N THR A 209 5.94 16.74 -8.04
CA THR A 209 6.32 16.65 -9.46
C THR A 209 7.64 17.36 -9.78
N ASP A 210 8.04 18.34 -8.99
CA ASP A 210 9.27 19.13 -9.19
C ASP A 210 10.55 18.42 -8.73
N LYS A 211 10.42 17.33 -7.96
CA LYS A 211 11.56 16.52 -7.51
C LYS A 211 12.05 15.58 -8.61
N PRO A 212 13.32 15.10 -8.53
CA PRO A 212 13.80 14.07 -9.45
C PRO A 212 12.92 12.81 -9.41
N PHE A 213 12.63 12.23 -10.57
CA PHE A 213 11.83 11.01 -10.70
C PHE A 213 12.34 9.88 -9.80
N LEU A 214 11.42 9.22 -9.13
CA LEU A 214 11.64 7.99 -8.36
C LEU A 214 10.39 7.13 -8.36
N MET A 215 10.56 5.84 -8.65
CA MET A 215 9.52 4.81 -8.62
C MET A 215 10.07 3.54 -7.99
N PRO A 216 9.59 3.12 -6.80
CA PRO A 216 9.88 1.79 -6.25
C PRO A 216 9.33 0.70 -7.16
N VAL A 217 10.12 -0.34 -7.40
CA VAL A 217 9.71 -1.49 -8.22
C VAL A 217 8.88 -2.44 -7.36
N GLU A 218 7.65 -2.67 -7.78
CA GLU A 218 6.70 -3.58 -7.12
C GLU A 218 6.70 -4.97 -7.75
N ASP A 219 6.66 -5.03 -9.08
CA ASP A 219 6.71 -6.28 -9.84
C ASP A 219 7.48 -6.10 -11.15
N VAL A 220 7.97 -7.22 -11.68
CA VAL A 220 8.73 -7.25 -12.94
C VAL A 220 8.26 -8.41 -13.79
N PHE A 221 7.90 -8.12 -15.03
CA PHE A 221 7.52 -9.14 -16.00
C PHE A 221 8.05 -8.82 -17.40
N SER A 222 8.08 -9.84 -18.24
CA SER A 222 8.50 -9.69 -19.63
C SER A 222 7.32 -9.78 -20.58
N ILE A 223 7.28 -8.87 -21.55
CA ILE A 223 6.31 -8.91 -22.66
C ILE A 223 7.04 -9.43 -23.89
N THR A 224 6.59 -10.56 -24.42
CA THR A 224 7.19 -11.18 -25.61
C THR A 224 7.25 -10.17 -26.77
N GLY A 225 8.44 -9.95 -27.32
CA GLY A 225 8.69 -9.02 -28.42
C GLY A 225 8.73 -7.53 -28.03
N ARG A 226 8.52 -7.17 -26.77
CA ARG A 226 8.57 -5.77 -26.29
C ARG A 226 9.67 -5.52 -25.25
N GLY A 227 9.96 -6.47 -24.38
CA GLY A 227 11.03 -6.36 -23.36
C GLY A 227 10.51 -6.50 -21.94
N THR A 228 11.29 -6.04 -20.99
CA THR A 228 11.00 -6.07 -19.55
C THR A 228 10.23 -4.85 -19.11
N VAL A 229 9.19 -5.08 -18.31
CA VAL A 229 8.35 -4.05 -17.70
C VAL A 229 8.56 -4.09 -16.20
N ALA A 230 8.89 -2.96 -15.60
CA ALA A 230 8.86 -2.75 -14.15
C ALA A 230 7.59 -1.98 -13.79
N THR A 231 6.83 -2.46 -12.82
CA THR A 231 5.64 -1.79 -12.32
C THR A 231 5.90 -1.17 -10.97
N GLY A 232 5.20 -0.10 -10.67
CA GLY A 232 5.20 0.58 -9.39
C GLY A 232 4.43 1.89 -9.41
N ARG A 233 4.27 2.49 -8.25
CA ARG A 233 3.75 3.86 -8.12
C ARG A 233 4.91 4.84 -8.24
N VAL A 234 4.75 5.87 -9.03
CA VAL A 234 5.68 7.01 -9.05
C VAL A 234 5.60 7.74 -7.71
N GLU A 235 6.66 7.67 -6.90
CA GLU A 235 6.73 8.29 -5.58
C GLU A 235 6.87 9.81 -5.71
N ARG A 236 7.70 10.26 -6.66
CA ARG A 236 7.95 11.68 -6.94
C ARG A 236 8.47 11.91 -8.37
N GLY A 237 8.39 13.15 -8.81
CA GLY A 237 8.90 13.60 -10.11
C GLY A 237 8.00 13.24 -11.28
N VAL A 238 8.52 13.41 -12.46
CA VAL A 238 7.90 13.13 -13.76
C VAL A 238 8.82 12.25 -14.59
N LEU A 239 8.25 11.30 -15.31
CA LEU A 239 8.93 10.38 -16.23
C LEU A 239 8.34 10.52 -17.63
N HIS A 240 9.18 10.79 -18.63
CA HIS A 240 8.76 10.79 -20.01
C HIS A 240 9.25 9.55 -20.77
N VAL A 241 8.55 9.21 -21.83
CA VAL A 241 9.05 8.21 -22.79
C VAL A 241 10.35 8.75 -23.40
N SER A 242 11.37 7.90 -23.45
CA SER A 242 12.75 8.15 -23.86
C SER A 242 13.67 8.74 -22.77
N ASP A 243 13.19 8.96 -21.57
CA ASP A 243 14.07 9.34 -20.45
C ASP A 243 15.04 8.21 -20.10
N GLU A 244 16.26 8.59 -19.75
CA GLU A 244 17.24 7.70 -19.13
C GLU A 244 16.92 7.58 -17.62
N VAL A 245 16.88 6.34 -17.14
CA VAL A 245 16.66 5.99 -15.73
C VAL A 245 17.77 5.08 -15.22
N GLU A 246 17.95 5.07 -13.93
CA GLU A 246 18.90 4.22 -13.21
C GLU A 246 18.15 3.25 -12.30
N ILE A 247 18.58 1.98 -12.29
CA ILE A 247 18.08 0.92 -11.41
C ILE A 247 19.01 0.89 -10.20
N VAL A 248 18.47 1.13 -9.00
CA VAL A 248 19.25 1.32 -7.76
C VAL A 248 18.65 0.43 -6.65
N GLY A 249 19.51 -0.15 -5.81
CA GLY A 249 19.13 -0.94 -4.64
C GLY A 249 19.42 -2.44 -4.80
N ILE A 250 19.51 -3.15 -3.66
CA ILE A 250 19.80 -4.58 -3.50
C ILE A 250 21.24 -4.94 -3.93
N HIS A 251 21.72 -4.38 -5.03
CA HIS A 251 23.07 -4.55 -5.55
C HIS A 251 23.87 -3.27 -5.44
N GLU A 252 25.18 -3.37 -5.27
CA GLU A 252 26.08 -2.20 -5.25
C GLU A 252 26.18 -1.56 -6.64
N GLU A 253 26.14 -2.38 -7.69
CA GLU A 253 26.20 -1.89 -9.07
C GLU A 253 24.83 -1.37 -9.53
N THR A 254 24.80 -0.14 -10.01
CA THR A 254 23.64 0.45 -10.64
C THR A 254 23.63 0.20 -12.14
N LYS A 255 22.43 0.11 -12.73
CA LYS A 255 22.28 -0.05 -14.17
C LYS A 255 21.47 1.09 -14.77
N LYS A 256 21.96 1.66 -15.86
CA LYS A 256 21.25 2.67 -16.63
C LYS A 256 20.49 2.06 -17.80
N THR A 257 19.31 2.55 -18.05
CA THR A 257 18.48 2.15 -19.19
C THR A 257 17.60 3.32 -19.66
N VAL A 258 16.93 3.12 -20.77
CA VAL A 258 15.99 4.09 -21.33
C VAL A 258 14.59 3.53 -21.28
N VAL A 259 13.64 4.33 -20.84
CA VAL A 259 12.22 4.00 -20.83
C VAL A 259 11.67 4.13 -22.25
N THR A 260 11.19 3.04 -22.84
CA THR A 260 10.68 3.02 -24.23
C THR A 260 9.17 3.11 -24.31
N GLY A 261 8.47 3.04 -23.19
CA GLY A 261 7.03 3.19 -23.12
C GLY A 261 6.56 3.21 -21.68
N VAL A 262 5.47 3.92 -21.44
CA VAL A 262 4.80 4.02 -20.14
C VAL A 262 3.34 3.65 -20.32
N GLU A 263 2.82 2.80 -19.44
CA GLU A 263 1.43 2.36 -19.48
C GLU A 263 0.81 2.45 -18.08
N MET A 264 -0.44 2.86 -18.01
CA MET A 264 -1.27 2.82 -16.80
C MET A 264 -2.62 2.19 -17.17
N PHE A 265 -3.03 1.14 -16.47
CA PHE A 265 -4.27 0.39 -16.75
C PHE A 265 -4.43 0.00 -18.23
N ARG A 266 -3.35 -0.48 -18.85
CA ARG A 266 -3.27 -0.87 -20.28
C ARG A 266 -3.45 0.27 -21.29
N LYS A 267 -3.52 1.52 -20.84
CA LYS A 267 -3.53 2.72 -21.66
C LYS A 267 -2.12 3.31 -21.75
N LEU A 268 -1.76 3.87 -22.91
CA LEU A 268 -0.45 4.50 -23.12
C LEU A 268 -0.43 5.90 -22.49
N LEU A 269 0.70 6.23 -21.85
CA LEU A 269 1.00 7.59 -21.39
C LEU A 269 2.20 8.14 -22.14
N ASP A 270 2.18 9.45 -22.43
CA ASP A 270 3.36 10.17 -22.92
C ASP A 270 4.30 10.49 -21.76
N GLU A 271 3.71 10.78 -20.60
CA GLU A 271 4.41 11.06 -19.36
C GLU A 271 3.67 10.44 -18.16
N ALA A 272 4.43 10.04 -17.15
CA ALA A 272 3.93 9.66 -15.83
C ALA A 272 4.41 10.68 -14.79
N GLN A 273 3.56 10.96 -13.81
CA GLN A 273 3.87 11.89 -12.72
C GLN A 273 3.70 11.23 -11.35
N ALA A 274 4.20 11.89 -10.32
CA ALA A 274 4.02 11.47 -8.93
C ALA A 274 2.56 11.09 -8.65
N GLY A 275 2.35 9.90 -8.08
CA GLY A 275 1.04 9.32 -7.81
C GLY A 275 0.55 8.31 -8.84
N ASP A 276 1.09 8.27 -10.05
CA ASP A 276 0.66 7.31 -11.07
C ASP A 276 1.16 5.90 -10.78
N ASN A 277 0.28 4.90 -10.94
CA ASN A 277 0.65 3.48 -10.93
C ASN A 277 0.94 3.03 -12.36
N ILE A 278 2.20 2.81 -12.67
CA ILE A 278 2.64 2.59 -14.05
C ILE A 278 3.40 1.30 -14.27
N GLY A 279 3.42 0.87 -15.52
CA GLY A 279 4.39 -0.07 -16.05
C GLY A 279 5.36 0.67 -16.98
N ALA A 280 6.62 0.71 -16.62
CA ALA A 280 7.70 1.28 -17.41
C ALA A 280 8.39 0.19 -18.24
N LEU A 281 8.38 0.32 -19.56
CA LEU A 281 9.06 -0.59 -20.48
C LEU A 281 10.52 -0.18 -20.61
N LEU A 282 11.44 -1.07 -20.26
CA LEU A 282 12.87 -0.81 -20.16
C LEU A 282 13.64 -1.41 -21.36
N ARG A 283 14.53 -0.60 -21.96
CA ARG A 283 15.35 -1.03 -23.08
C ARG A 283 16.53 -1.88 -22.66
N GLY A 284 16.67 -3.08 -23.25
CA GLY A 284 17.86 -3.91 -23.07
C GLY A 284 18.07 -4.51 -21.67
N ILE A 285 17.07 -4.40 -20.79
CA ILE A 285 17.08 -5.01 -19.46
C ILE A 285 16.35 -6.36 -19.54
N GLN A 286 17.00 -7.41 -19.04
CA GLN A 286 16.38 -8.71 -18.85
C GLN A 286 15.63 -8.77 -17.51
N ARG A 287 14.61 -9.62 -17.42
CA ARG A 287 13.83 -9.78 -16.19
C ARG A 287 14.69 -10.14 -14.95
N THR A 288 15.79 -10.82 -15.15
CA THR A 288 16.75 -11.22 -14.09
C THR A 288 17.70 -10.12 -13.67
N GLU A 289 17.67 -8.96 -14.31
CA GLU A 289 18.55 -7.82 -14.06
C GLU A 289 17.86 -6.69 -13.28
N ILE A 290 16.59 -6.86 -13.00
CA ILE A 290 15.76 -5.95 -12.18
C ILE A 290 14.81 -6.80 -11.35
N GLU A 291 14.60 -6.41 -10.10
CA GLU A 291 13.74 -7.15 -9.19
C GLU A 291 12.94 -6.21 -8.26
N ARG A 292 11.89 -6.76 -7.66
CA ARG A 292 11.11 -6.07 -6.63
C ARG A 292 12.01 -5.60 -5.50
N GLY A 293 11.80 -4.37 -5.04
CA GLY A 293 12.56 -3.76 -3.96
C GLY A 293 13.66 -2.81 -4.42
N GLN A 294 14.05 -2.87 -5.69
CA GLN A 294 14.86 -1.83 -6.32
C GLN A 294 14.01 -0.60 -6.62
N VAL A 295 14.64 0.50 -7.00
CA VAL A 295 13.96 1.70 -7.48
C VAL A 295 14.43 2.05 -8.88
N LEU A 296 13.53 2.57 -9.70
CA LEU A 296 13.85 3.33 -10.90
C LEU A 296 13.91 4.79 -10.51
N CYS A 297 14.99 5.48 -10.84
CA CYS A 297 15.14 6.89 -10.53
C CYS A 297 15.86 7.66 -11.65
N LYS A 298 15.79 8.99 -11.57
CA LYS A 298 16.63 9.85 -12.42
C LYS A 298 18.10 9.55 -12.13
N PRO A 299 18.98 9.35 -13.14
CA PRO A 299 20.37 8.99 -12.92
C PRO A 299 21.08 9.92 -11.91
N GLY A 300 21.73 9.31 -10.92
CA GLY A 300 22.47 10.00 -9.88
C GLY A 300 21.63 10.74 -8.84
N SER A 301 20.31 10.56 -8.80
CA SER A 301 19.43 11.24 -7.84
C SER A 301 19.24 10.48 -6.52
N VAL A 302 19.53 9.19 -6.49
CA VAL A 302 19.41 8.32 -5.31
C VAL A 302 20.64 7.42 -5.25
N THR A 303 21.11 7.11 -4.05
CA THR A 303 22.23 6.20 -3.78
C THR A 303 21.79 5.03 -2.91
N CYS A 304 22.54 3.94 -3.00
CA CYS A 304 22.35 2.76 -2.14
C CYS A 304 23.17 2.94 -0.86
N HIS A 305 22.60 2.52 0.24
CA HIS A 305 23.26 2.55 1.55
C HIS A 305 22.90 1.31 2.35
N HIS A 306 23.83 0.86 3.18
CA HIS A 306 23.60 -0.28 4.07
C HIS A 306 23.78 0.06 5.55
N LYS A 307 24.40 1.22 5.88
CA LYS A 307 24.63 1.64 7.26
C LYS A 307 24.17 3.06 7.54
N PHE A 308 23.34 3.19 8.57
CA PHE A 308 22.71 4.47 8.92
C PHE A 308 22.33 4.51 10.40
N THR A 309 22.09 5.71 10.95
CA THR A 309 21.40 5.87 12.22
C THR A 309 19.91 6.09 11.97
N ALA A 310 19.07 5.64 12.90
CA ALA A 310 17.63 5.80 12.83
C ALA A 310 17.02 6.08 14.20
N GLN A 311 15.99 6.92 14.21
CA GLN A 311 15.07 7.01 15.33
C GLN A 311 14.07 5.86 15.21
N VAL A 312 14.02 5.00 16.22
CA VAL A 312 13.21 3.78 16.23
C VAL A 312 12.30 3.77 17.44
N TYR A 313 11.02 3.56 17.21
CA TYR A 313 10.04 3.23 18.24
C TYR A 313 9.80 1.73 18.26
N VAL A 314 9.90 1.13 19.45
CA VAL A 314 9.68 -0.31 19.66
C VAL A 314 8.28 -0.51 20.20
N LEU A 315 7.44 -1.21 19.44
CA LEU A 315 6.05 -1.45 19.78
C LEU A 315 5.92 -2.24 21.08
N THR A 316 4.98 -1.84 21.92
CA THR A 316 4.60 -2.55 23.14
C THR A 316 3.86 -3.85 22.82
N LYS A 317 3.69 -4.69 23.84
CA LYS A 317 2.87 -5.91 23.72
C LYS A 317 1.41 -5.61 23.36
N ASP A 318 0.85 -4.54 23.91
CA ASP A 318 -0.54 -4.15 23.69
C ASP A 318 -0.77 -3.63 22.29
N GLU A 319 0.26 -3.03 21.66
CA GLU A 319 0.30 -2.66 20.24
C GLU A 319 0.61 -3.86 19.31
N GLY A 320 0.63 -5.09 19.81
CA GLY A 320 0.94 -6.30 19.04
C GLY A 320 2.45 -6.56 18.86
N GLY A 321 3.30 -5.74 19.44
CA GLY A 321 4.75 -5.82 19.35
C GLY A 321 5.40 -6.86 20.26
N ARG A 322 6.59 -6.55 20.75
CA ARG A 322 7.38 -7.42 21.63
C ARG A 322 6.89 -7.32 23.08
N HIS A 323 7.15 -8.38 23.84
CA HIS A 323 6.97 -8.43 25.29
C HIS A 323 8.30 -8.57 26.05
N THR A 324 9.42 -8.70 25.34
CA THR A 324 10.76 -8.84 25.90
C THR A 324 11.69 -7.78 25.29
N PRO A 325 12.69 -7.30 26.03
CA PRO A 325 13.70 -6.42 25.49
C PRO A 325 14.55 -7.11 24.41
N PHE A 326 15.25 -6.31 23.61
CA PHE A 326 16.33 -6.80 22.78
C PHE A 326 17.66 -6.10 23.14
N PHE A 327 18.75 -6.71 22.71
CA PHE A 327 20.10 -6.31 23.03
C PHE A 327 20.88 -5.98 21.75
N ASN A 328 22.10 -5.49 21.88
CA ASN A 328 23.02 -5.34 20.76
C ASN A 328 23.10 -6.59 19.88
N ASN A 329 23.30 -6.40 18.59
CA ASN A 329 23.30 -7.46 17.57
C ASN A 329 21.91 -8.10 17.34
N TYR A 330 20.82 -7.46 17.72
CA TYR A 330 19.48 -7.87 17.32
C TYR A 330 19.32 -7.82 15.80
N ARG A 331 18.74 -8.89 15.22
CA ARG A 331 18.68 -9.10 13.76
C ARG A 331 17.26 -9.29 13.25
N PRO A 332 16.44 -8.25 13.17
CA PRO A 332 15.13 -8.29 12.57
C PRO A 332 15.17 -8.08 11.06
N GLN A 333 13.97 -8.09 10.44
CA GLN A 333 13.77 -7.65 9.07
C GLN A 333 13.30 -6.19 9.04
N PHE A 334 13.89 -5.41 8.13
CA PHE A 334 13.57 -4.02 7.87
C PHE A 334 12.81 -3.91 6.55
N TYR A 335 11.68 -3.25 6.56
CA TYR A 335 10.82 -3.05 5.40
C TYR A 335 10.91 -1.61 4.93
N PHE A 336 11.52 -1.41 3.77
CA PHE A 336 11.64 -0.12 3.10
C PHE A 336 10.87 -0.15 1.79
N ARG A 337 9.92 0.75 1.55
CA ARG A 337 9.14 0.77 0.30
C ARG A 337 8.63 -0.63 -0.06
N THR A 338 9.17 -1.20 -1.14
CA THR A 338 8.78 -2.53 -1.67
C THR A 338 9.75 -3.65 -1.31
N THR A 339 10.84 -3.36 -0.57
CA THR A 339 11.85 -4.36 -0.17
C THR A 339 11.80 -4.69 1.32
N ASP A 340 12.28 -5.87 1.65
CA ASP A 340 12.62 -6.27 3.01
C ASP A 340 14.06 -6.80 3.05
N VAL A 341 14.78 -6.41 4.08
CA VAL A 341 16.19 -6.78 4.25
C VAL A 341 16.47 -7.03 5.72
N THR A 342 17.27 -8.06 6.00
CA THR A 342 17.78 -8.31 7.36
C THR A 342 18.86 -7.28 7.69
N GLY A 343 18.83 -6.77 8.92
CA GLY A 343 19.87 -5.86 9.41
C GLY A 343 20.21 -6.14 10.86
N VAL A 344 21.33 -5.60 11.31
CA VAL A 344 21.82 -5.66 12.69
C VAL A 344 21.57 -4.32 13.36
N CYS A 345 21.00 -4.35 14.55
CA CYS A 345 20.81 -3.18 15.41
C CYS A 345 21.95 -3.07 16.42
N ASP A 346 22.62 -1.92 16.44
CA ASP A 346 23.59 -1.53 17.46
C ASP A 346 23.02 -0.39 18.29
N LEU A 347 22.85 -0.64 19.58
CA LEU A 347 22.35 0.35 20.54
C LEU A 347 23.42 1.40 20.85
N PRO A 348 23.02 2.62 21.25
CA PRO A 348 23.96 3.67 21.62
C PRO A 348 24.85 3.26 22.78
N GLU A 349 26.03 3.88 22.88
CA GLU A 349 26.96 3.64 23.99
C GLU A 349 26.29 3.90 25.35
N GLY A 350 26.41 2.93 26.25
CA GLY A 350 25.79 2.98 27.59
C GLY A 350 24.35 2.45 27.66
N VAL A 351 23.74 2.05 26.53
CA VAL A 351 22.43 1.39 26.50
C VAL A 351 22.63 -0.11 26.33
N GLU A 352 22.32 -0.88 27.36
CA GLU A 352 22.51 -2.33 27.36
C GLU A 352 21.35 -3.05 26.63
N MET A 353 20.12 -2.51 26.74
CA MET A 353 18.92 -3.12 26.17
C MET A 353 17.92 -2.05 25.75
N CYS A 354 17.03 -2.41 24.84
CA CYS A 354 15.89 -1.62 24.41
C CYS A 354 14.59 -2.35 24.79
N MET A 355 13.71 -1.65 25.51
CA MET A 355 12.43 -2.18 26.00
C MET A 355 11.31 -1.91 25.00
N PRO A 356 10.25 -2.75 24.97
CA PRO A 356 9.00 -2.37 24.33
C PRO A 356 8.46 -1.04 24.89
N GLY A 357 8.10 -0.11 23.99
CA GLY A 357 7.68 1.26 24.31
C GLY A 357 8.80 2.29 24.25
N ASP A 358 10.05 1.87 24.10
CA ASP A 358 11.17 2.81 24.00
C ASP A 358 11.22 3.47 22.62
N ASN A 359 11.67 4.75 22.66
CA ASN A 359 12.06 5.49 21.45
C ASN A 359 13.57 5.75 21.54
N VAL A 360 14.33 5.11 20.65
CA VAL A 360 15.79 5.09 20.74
C VAL A 360 16.43 5.41 19.40
N GLU A 361 17.50 6.18 19.40
CA GLU A 361 18.36 6.31 18.22
C GLU A 361 19.37 5.16 18.23
N MET A 362 19.42 4.39 17.14
CA MET A 362 20.34 3.27 17.02
C MET A 362 21.02 3.26 15.65
N THR A 363 22.16 2.60 15.57
CA THR A 363 22.84 2.32 14.29
C THR A 363 22.31 1.01 13.73
N ILE A 364 21.98 1.02 12.44
CA ILE A 364 21.48 -0.15 11.72
C ILE A 364 22.43 -0.44 10.56
N GLU A 365 22.82 -1.72 10.44
CA GLU A 365 23.64 -2.20 9.33
C GLU A 365 22.90 -3.34 8.61
N LEU A 366 22.51 -3.08 7.35
CA LEU A 366 21.75 -4.02 6.51
C LEU A 366 22.68 -4.99 5.81
N ILE A 367 22.23 -6.21 5.56
CA ILE A 367 23.01 -7.23 4.82
C ILE A 367 23.10 -6.95 3.32
N HIS A 368 22.21 -6.13 2.78
CA HIS A 368 22.21 -5.67 1.38
C HIS A 368 21.92 -4.16 1.35
N PRO A 369 22.50 -3.43 0.39
CA PRO A 369 22.26 -2.01 0.25
C PRO A 369 20.80 -1.75 -0.22
N VAL A 370 20.22 -0.67 0.28
CA VAL A 370 18.88 -0.21 -0.07
C VAL A 370 18.96 1.21 -0.61
N ALA A 371 18.17 1.51 -1.63
CA ALA A 371 17.99 2.89 -2.12
C ALA A 371 17.39 3.74 -1.01
N MET A 372 18.18 4.65 -0.43
CA MET A 372 17.88 5.30 0.83
C MET A 372 18.15 6.79 0.79
N GLU A 373 17.34 7.52 1.53
CA GLU A 373 17.52 8.96 1.78
C GLU A 373 17.21 9.26 3.25
N GLN A 374 17.77 10.34 3.76
CA GLN A 374 17.45 10.84 5.09
C GLN A 374 15.93 11.11 5.18
N GLY A 375 15.31 10.65 6.27
CA GLY A 375 13.89 10.79 6.50
C GLY A 375 13.04 9.64 5.98
N LEU A 376 13.61 8.66 5.25
CA LEU A 376 12.89 7.47 4.80
C LEU A 376 12.37 6.68 6.00
N ARG A 377 11.08 6.33 5.98
CA ARG A 377 10.42 5.51 7.01
C ARG A 377 10.61 4.03 6.70
N PHE A 378 10.59 3.22 7.76
CA PHE A 378 10.64 1.77 7.66
C PHE A 378 9.89 1.10 8.82
N ALA A 379 9.44 -0.13 8.58
CA ALA A 379 8.90 -1.00 9.62
C ALA A 379 9.94 -2.07 9.99
N ILE A 380 9.91 -2.51 11.25
CA ILE A 380 10.76 -3.60 11.78
C ILE A 380 9.86 -4.79 12.09
N ARG A 381 10.20 -5.96 11.57
CA ARG A 381 9.43 -7.19 11.77
C ARG A 381 10.29 -8.34 12.26
N GLU A 382 9.71 -9.17 13.11
CA GLU A 382 10.31 -10.40 13.64
C GLU A 382 9.22 -11.47 13.80
N GLY A 383 9.48 -12.68 13.29
CA GLY A 383 8.59 -13.83 13.49
C GLY A 383 7.15 -13.60 12.98
N GLY A 384 6.99 -12.84 11.89
CA GLY A 384 5.69 -12.53 11.32
C GLY A 384 4.94 -11.37 11.98
N ARG A 385 5.54 -10.68 12.95
CA ARG A 385 4.93 -9.54 13.68
C ARG A 385 5.71 -8.26 13.41
N THR A 386 5.01 -7.14 13.37
CA THR A 386 5.64 -5.82 13.41
C THR A 386 6.03 -5.53 14.86
N VAL A 387 7.31 -5.25 15.07
CA VAL A 387 7.88 -5.05 16.42
C VAL A 387 8.40 -3.64 16.61
N GLY A 388 8.42 -2.84 15.59
CA GLY A 388 8.84 -1.45 15.67
C GLY A 388 8.71 -0.74 14.33
N SER A 389 8.93 0.55 14.37
CA SER A 389 9.04 1.41 13.20
C SER A 389 10.12 2.45 13.42
N GLY A 390 10.66 2.97 12.33
CA GLY A 390 11.71 3.96 12.42
C GLY A 390 11.78 4.88 11.21
N ARG A 391 12.67 5.85 11.35
CA ARG A 391 12.99 6.82 10.31
C ARG A 391 14.49 7.00 10.22
N VAL A 392 15.04 6.95 9.01
CA VAL A 392 16.46 7.20 8.76
C VAL A 392 16.83 8.61 9.23
N ALA A 393 17.75 8.70 10.19
CA ALA A 393 18.22 9.97 10.73
C ALA A 393 19.47 10.46 9.98
N THR A 394 20.50 9.62 9.88
CA THR A 394 21.74 9.96 9.19
C THR A 394 22.28 8.75 8.45
N ILE A 395 22.69 8.93 7.22
CA ILE A 395 23.37 7.91 6.42
C ILE A 395 24.85 7.92 6.77
N ILE A 396 25.42 6.74 7.01
CA ILE A 396 26.85 6.55 7.37
C ILE A 396 27.61 5.98 6.18
N GLU A 397 27.10 4.93 5.53
CA GLU A 397 27.75 4.23 4.42
C GLU A 397 26.73 3.60 3.46
#